data_ea4ef444b0cb320cc1cfdc9eea71df6d
#
_entry.id   ea4ef444b0cb320cc1cfdc9eea71df6d
#
_cell.length_a   1.000
_cell.length_b   1.000
_cell.length_c   1.000
_cell.angle_alpha   90.00
_cell.angle_beta   90.00
_cell.angle_gamma   90.00
#
_symmetry.space_group_name_H-M   'P 1'
#
loop_
_entity.id
_entity.type
_entity.pdbx_description
1 polymer ?
#
loop_
_entity_poly.entity_id
_entity_poly.type
_entity_poly.pdbx_seq_one_letter_code
_entity_poly.pdbx_strand_id
1 'polypeptide(L)'
;KIIGKKTLVCEATGNYFFHPYAAERIKKYLPNVKLIVMMRNPVERTFSQYRRQVRHGKQSASFEEALENEHKLYEKEFQKFLENDNLERDVDTKISILARSRYSEALERWLTYFDKSQFLFLNSDSYFKNPQEEYNRVLSFLDLPPDYPLVTGKRGINPSGIYENIQLNDDTREKLKKY
;
A
#
# COMPACT_ATOMS: atom_id res chain seq x y z
N LYS A 1 18.69 3.00 32.31
CA LYS A 1 17.31 2.78 32.85
C LYS A 1 16.47 3.98 32.48
N ILE A 2 15.72 3.91 31.38
CA ILE A 2 14.67 4.92 31.07
C ILE A 2 13.40 4.34 31.68
N ILE A 3 13.19 4.61 32.96
CA ILE A 3 11.96 4.23 33.65
C ILE A 3 11.01 5.42 33.51
N GLY A 4 9.87 5.22 32.85
CA GLY A 4 8.72 6.15 32.93
C GLY A 4 8.33 6.94 31.68
N LYS A 5 9.03 6.83 30.53
CA LYS A 5 8.52 7.43 29.27
C LYS A 5 7.73 6.39 28.48
N LYS A 6 6.45 6.65 28.22
CA LYS A 6 5.67 5.89 27.25
C LYS A 6 6.38 6.00 25.89
N THR A 7 6.88 4.91 25.37
CA THR A 7 7.53 4.87 24.06
C THR A 7 6.51 4.35 23.06
N LEU A 8 6.23 5.12 22.01
CA LEU A 8 5.46 4.67 20.87
C LEU A 8 6.40 3.89 19.95
N VAL A 9 6.03 2.66 19.61
CA VAL A 9 6.72 1.84 18.65
C VAL A 9 5.89 1.78 17.38
N CYS A 10 6.51 2.06 16.24
CA CYS A 10 5.89 1.98 14.94
C CYS A 10 6.63 0.97 14.06
N GLU A 11 5.89 0.29 13.21
CA GLU A 11 6.41 -0.58 12.18
C GLU A 11 5.71 -0.23 10.85
N ALA A 12 6.42 -0.33 9.73
CA ALA A 12 5.89 0.03 8.42
C ALA A 12 6.35 -0.99 7.37
N THR A 13 5.44 -1.88 7.01
CA THR A 13 5.63 -2.83 5.90
C THR A 13 4.48 -2.71 4.91
N GLY A 14 4.81 -2.31 3.67
CA GLY A 14 3.82 -2.07 2.62
C GLY A 14 3.05 -3.32 2.17
N ASN A 15 3.53 -4.51 2.52
CA ASN A 15 2.90 -5.77 2.14
C ASN A 15 1.77 -6.19 3.08
N TYR A 16 1.76 -5.74 4.32
CA TYR A 16 0.78 -6.19 5.31
C TYR A 16 -0.66 -5.99 4.88
N PHE A 17 -0.98 -4.84 4.28
CA PHE A 17 -2.36 -4.54 3.90
C PHE A 17 -2.93 -5.53 2.88
N PHE A 18 -2.11 -5.98 1.95
CA PHE A 18 -2.48 -6.97 0.93
C PHE A 18 -2.43 -8.42 1.44
N HIS A 19 -1.54 -8.72 2.39
CA HIS A 19 -1.29 -10.08 2.86
C HIS A 19 -2.53 -10.69 3.55
N PRO A 20 -3.02 -11.87 3.12
CA PRO A 20 -4.29 -12.43 3.59
C PRO A 20 -4.35 -12.68 5.10
N TYR A 21 -3.24 -13.06 5.72
CA TYR A 21 -3.17 -13.43 7.14
C TYR A 21 -2.61 -12.34 8.05
N ALA A 22 -2.19 -11.20 7.50
CA ALA A 22 -1.55 -10.16 8.31
C ALA A 22 -2.52 -9.57 9.36
N ALA A 23 -3.76 -9.31 8.97
CA ALA A 23 -4.77 -8.75 9.87
C ALA A 23 -5.02 -9.67 11.08
N GLU A 24 -5.23 -10.96 10.85
CA GLU A 24 -5.43 -11.97 11.89
C GLU A 24 -4.22 -12.06 12.84
N ARG A 25 -3.02 -12.16 12.26
CA ARG A 25 -1.78 -12.27 13.04
C ARG A 25 -1.53 -11.05 13.90
N ILE A 26 -1.71 -9.86 13.32
CA ILE A 26 -1.55 -8.61 14.06
C ILE A 26 -2.60 -8.50 15.16
N LYS A 27 -3.86 -8.86 14.90
CA LYS A 27 -4.91 -8.86 15.91
C LYS A 27 -4.58 -9.76 17.09
N LYS A 28 -4.00 -10.94 16.82
CA LYS A 28 -3.63 -11.90 17.85
C LYS A 28 -2.61 -11.35 18.85
N TYR A 29 -1.63 -10.58 18.38
CA TYR A 29 -0.55 -10.08 19.23
C TYR A 29 -0.74 -8.62 19.65
N LEU A 30 -1.44 -7.82 18.86
CA LEU A 30 -1.60 -6.38 19.04
C LEU A 30 -3.08 -5.97 18.83
N PRO A 31 -4.02 -6.44 19.68
CA PRO A 31 -5.46 -6.25 19.46
C PRO A 31 -5.89 -4.77 19.45
N ASN A 32 -5.13 -3.90 20.11
CA ASN A 32 -5.44 -2.47 20.26
C ASN A 32 -4.51 -1.58 19.42
N VAL A 33 -3.83 -2.13 18.41
CA VAL A 33 -2.94 -1.36 17.54
C VAL A 33 -3.73 -0.30 16.76
N LYS A 34 -3.14 0.87 16.59
CA LYS A 34 -3.62 1.91 15.68
C LYS A 34 -3.00 1.68 14.31
N LEU A 35 -3.84 1.64 13.29
CA LEU A 35 -3.49 1.28 11.91
C LEU A 35 -3.54 2.52 11.03
N ILE A 36 -2.42 2.87 10.41
CA ILE A 36 -2.34 3.98 9.46
C ILE A 36 -2.16 3.39 8.07
N VAL A 37 -3.13 3.65 7.19
CA VAL A 37 -3.14 3.14 5.82
C VAL A 37 -3.01 4.30 4.85
N MET A 38 -1.88 4.38 4.17
CA MET A 38 -1.69 5.38 3.12
C MET A 38 -2.10 4.79 1.76
N MET A 39 -3.11 5.39 1.16
CA MET A 39 -3.64 4.99 -0.13
C MET A 39 -3.34 6.05 -1.20
N ARG A 40 -3.35 5.62 -2.42
CA ARG A 40 -3.25 6.46 -3.60
C ARG A 40 -4.43 6.17 -4.53
N ASN A 41 -4.70 7.05 -5.50
CA ASN A 41 -5.61 6.71 -6.60
C ASN A 41 -5.23 5.32 -7.17
N PRO A 42 -6.15 4.34 -7.21
CA PRO A 42 -5.83 2.96 -7.60
C PRO A 42 -5.22 2.83 -8.99
N VAL A 43 -5.70 3.63 -9.94
CA VAL A 43 -5.18 3.67 -11.32
C VAL A 43 -3.72 4.13 -11.34
N GLU A 44 -3.44 5.24 -10.64
CA GLU A 44 -2.08 5.79 -10.55
C GLU A 44 -1.13 4.86 -9.80
N ARG A 45 -1.65 4.19 -8.77
CA ARG A 45 -0.87 3.19 -8.02
C ARG A 45 -0.51 2.00 -8.90
N THR A 46 -1.49 1.47 -9.66
CA THR A 46 -1.32 0.34 -10.59
C THR A 46 -0.24 0.66 -11.62
N PHE A 47 -0.36 1.80 -12.28
CA PHE A 47 0.60 2.25 -13.28
C PHE A 47 2.00 2.49 -12.70
N SER A 48 2.08 3.08 -11.50
CA SER A 48 3.35 3.29 -10.80
C SER A 48 4.05 1.98 -10.46
N GLN A 49 3.31 0.95 -10.07
CA GLN A 49 3.86 -0.38 -9.79
C GLN A 49 4.40 -1.04 -11.06
N TYR A 50 3.66 -0.97 -12.18
CA TYR A 50 4.13 -1.45 -13.46
C TYR A 50 5.45 -0.78 -13.85
N ARG A 51 5.52 0.55 -13.83
CA ARG A 51 6.74 1.31 -14.12
C ARG A 51 7.92 0.89 -13.23
N ARG A 52 7.64 0.62 -11.96
CA ARG A 52 8.64 0.10 -11.02
C ARG A 52 9.16 -1.28 -11.46
N GLN A 53 8.28 -2.18 -11.89
CA GLN A 53 8.69 -3.52 -12.36
C GLN A 53 9.52 -3.44 -13.64
N VAL A 54 9.12 -2.60 -14.59
CA VAL A 54 9.92 -2.36 -15.83
C VAL A 54 11.31 -1.83 -15.48
N ARG A 55 11.39 -0.85 -14.58
CA ARG A 55 12.67 -0.27 -14.13
C ARG A 55 13.61 -1.31 -13.49
N HIS A 56 13.07 -2.29 -12.80
CA HIS A 56 13.85 -3.36 -12.18
C HIS A 56 14.06 -4.58 -13.08
N GLY A 57 13.69 -4.51 -14.36
CA GLY A 57 13.80 -5.61 -15.32
C GLY A 57 12.90 -6.81 -15.01
N LYS A 58 11.86 -6.60 -14.20
CA LYS A 58 10.90 -7.64 -13.79
C LYS A 58 9.68 -7.74 -14.69
N GLN A 59 9.52 -6.79 -15.59
CA GLN A 59 8.43 -6.72 -16.54
C GLN A 59 8.94 -6.21 -17.89
N SER A 60 8.61 -6.95 -18.98
CA SER A 60 8.96 -6.62 -20.36
C SER A 60 7.73 -6.47 -21.27
N ALA A 61 6.57 -6.97 -20.86
CA ALA A 61 5.32 -6.80 -21.59
C ALA A 61 4.82 -5.35 -21.54
N SER A 62 3.95 -4.95 -22.46
CA SER A 62 3.24 -3.67 -22.38
C SER A 62 2.40 -3.60 -21.11
N PHE A 63 1.94 -2.39 -20.76
CA PHE A 63 1.10 -2.22 -19.56
C PHE A 63 -0.22 -2.98 -19.68
N GLU A 64 -0.85 -2.92 -20.83
CA GLU A 64 -2.09 -3.61 -21.14
C GLU A 64 -1.95 -5.14 -21.06
N GLU A 65 -0.89 -5.69 -21.66
CA GLU A 65 -0.58 -7.11 -21.58
C GLU A 65 -0.27 -7.56 -20.15
N ALA A 66 0.46 -6.73 -19.38
CA ALA A 66 0.76 -7.04 -17.99
C ALA A 66 -0.50 -7.09 -17.12
N LEU A 67 -1.45 -6.17 -17.34
CA LEU A 67 -2.76 -6.19 -16.66
C LEU A 67 -3.58 -7.43 -17.03
N GLU A 68 -3.65 -7.76 -18.30
CA GLU A 68 -4.41 -8.93 -18.78
C GLU A 68 -3.82 -10.23 -18.24
N ASN A 69 -2.49 -10.36 -18.26
CA ASN A 69 -1.80 -11.51 -17.71
C ASN A 69 -2.03 -11.65 -16.20
N GLU A 70 -1.92 -10.54 -15.44
CA GLU A 70 -2.21 -10.56 -14.01
C GLU A 70 -3.66 -10.92 -13.71
N HIS A 71 -4.61 -10.36 -14.47
CA HIS A 71 -6.03 -10.71 -14.30
C HIS A 71 -6.31 -12.19 -14.49
N LYS A 72 -5.73 -12.81 -15.53
CA LYS A 72 -5.86 -14.25 -15.79
C LYS A 72 -5.22 -15.13 -14.72
N LEU A 73 -4.16 -14.63 -14.07
CA LEU A 73 -3.41 -15.39 -13.07
C LEU A 73 -3.88 -15.15 -11.65
N TYR A 74 -4.64 -14.07 -11.40
CA TYR A 74 -4.94 -13.59 -10.05
C TYR A 74 -5.51 -14.67 -9.15
N GLU A 75 -6.61 -15.29 -9.55
CA GLU A 75 -7.30 -16.28 -8.70
C GLU A 75 -6.37 -17.45 -8.35
N LYS A 76 -5.65 -17.98 -9.35
CA LYS A 76 -4.74 -19.11 -9.18
C LYS A 76 -3.57 -18.76 -8.25
N GLU A 77 -2.93 -17.63 -8.47
CA GLU A 77 -1.76 -17.22 -7.65
C GLU A 77 -2.18 -16.78 -6.27
N PHE A 78 -3.36 -16.16 -6.13
CA PHE A 78 -3.89 -15.79 -4.82
C PHE A 78 -4.29 -17.01 -3.99
N GLN A 79 -4.89 -18.04 -4.61
CA GLN A 79 -5.19 -19.30 -3.93
C GLN A 79 -3.92 -19.99 -3.43
N LYS A 80 -2.86 -20.03 -4.22
CA LYS A 80 -1.57 -20.56 -3.75
C LYS A 80 -1.03 -19.80 -2.55
N PHE A 81 -1.26 -18.49 -2.51
CA PHE A 81 -0.86 -17.65 -1.39
C PHE A 81 -1.68 -17.95 -0.13
N LEU A 82 -2.97 -18.30 -0.28
CA LEU A 82 -3.80 -18.78 0.81
C LEU A 82 -3.38 -20.17 1.34
N GLU A 83 -2.89 -21.03 0.47
CA GLU A 83 -2.45 -22.38 0.84
C GLU A 83 -1.06 -22.40 1.48
N ASN A 84 -0.20 -21.47 1.09
CA ASN A 84 1.20 -21.44 1.54
C ASN A 84 1.70 -20.01 1.71
N ASP A 85 1.66 -19.52 2.93
CA ASP A 85 2.06 -18.16 3.31
C ASP A 85 3.56 -17.86 3.20
N ASN A 86 4.39 -18.87 2.96
CA ASN A 86 5.82 -18.69 2.67
C ASN A 86 6.11 -18.28 1.22
N LEU A 87 5.08 -18.25 0.34
CA LEU A 87 5.20 -17.85 -1.07
C LEU A 87 5.19 -16.33 -1.30
N GLU A 88 5.33 -15.52 -0.27
CA GLU A 88 5.19 -14.06 -0.32
C GLU A 88 6.00 -13.41 -1.46
N ARG A 89 7.22 -13.87 -1.73
CA ARG A 89 8.09 -13.29 -2.77
C ARG A 89 7.62 -13.58 -4.18
N ASP A 90 7.10 -14.78 -4.43
CA ASP A 90 6.69 -15.21 -5.77
C ASP A 90 5.36 -14.60 -6.18
N VAL A 91 4.42 -14.53 -5.26
CA VAL A 91 3.13 -13.87 -5.47
C VAL A 91 3.31 -12.37 -5.67
N ASP A 92 4.22 -11.73 -4.93
CA ASP A 92 4.52 -10.30 -5.04
C ASP A 92 5.00 -9.89 -6.44
N THR A 93 5.64 -10.79 -7.17
CA THR A 93 6.11 -10.49 -8.52
C THR A 93 5.05 -10.72 -9.59
N LYS A 94 4.13 -11.67 -9.40
CA LYS A 94 3.18 -12.12 -10.43
C LYS A 94 1.85 -11.37 -10.42
N ILE A 95 1.35 -10.99 -9.23
CA ILE A 95 0.04 -10.36 -9.06
C ILE A 95 0.09 -9.06 -8.24
N SER A 96 1.11 -8.25 -8.41
CA SER A 96 1.29 -7.05 -7.58
C SER A 96 0.91 -5.74 -8.27
N ILE A 97 0.68 -5.74 -9.58
CA ILE A 97 0.37 -4.53 -10.34
C ILE A 97 -1.07 -4.09 -10.03
N LEU A 98 -2.04 -4.94 -10.34
CA LEU A 98 -3.47 -4.67 -10.17
C LEU A 98 -3.98 -5.07 -8.78
N ALA A 99 -3.65 -6.29 -8.31
CA ALA A 99 -4.21 -6.87 -7.10
C ALA A 99 -4.03 -5.98 -5.85
N ARG A 100 -2.88 -5.36 -5.70
CA ARG A 100 -2.62 -4.45 -4.58
C ARG A 100 -3.35 -3.11 -4.67
N SER A 101 -4.02 -2.81 -5.77
CA SER A 101 -4.87 -1.64 -5.94
C SER A 101 -6.33 -1.92 -5.64
N ARG A 102 -6.71 -3.18 -5.42
CA ARG A 102 -8.02 -3.61 -4.97
C ARG A 102 -8.15 -3.41 -3.46
N TYR A 103 -8.18 -2.14 -3.05
CA TYR A 103 -8.20 -1.77 -1.63
C TYR A 103 -9.43 -2.27 -0.89
N SER A 104 -10.59 -2.38 -1.56
CA SER A 104 -11.83 -2.87 -0.96
C SER A 104 -11.68 -4.28 -0.41
N GLU A 105 -11.14 -5.21 -1.20
CA GLU A 105 -10.93 -6.61 -0.79
C GLU A 105 -9.99 -6.71 0.43
N ALA A 106 -8.91 -5.91 0.42
CA ALA A 106 -8.00 -5.86 1.56
C ALA A 106 -8.68 -5.27 2.78
N LEU A 107 -9.39 -4.15 2.62
CA LEU A 107 -10.08 -3.46 3.71
C LEU A 107 -11.17 -4.34 4.35
N GLU A 108 -11.97 -5.04 3.56
CA GLU A 108 -12.96 -5.99 4.05
C GLU A 108 -12.33 -7.03 4.98
N ARG A 109 -11.20 -7.65 4.57
CA ARG A 109 -10.47 -8.59 5.43
C ARG A 109 -9.99 -7.96 6.73
N TRP A 110 -9.44 -6.75 6.68
CA TRP A 110 -8.96 -6.07 7.88
C TRP A 110 -10.10 -5.68 8.83
N LEU A 111 -11.25 -5.26 8.30
CA LEU A 111 -12.42 -4.88 9.09
C LEU A 111 -13.12 -6.06 9.77
N THR A 112 -12.80 -7.31 9.40
CA THR A 112 -13.27 -8.49 10.17
C THR A 112 -12.54 -8.64 11.50
N TYR A 113 -11.36 -8.05 11.64
CA TYR A 113 -10.51 -8.15 12.84
C TYR A 113 -10.41 -6.86 13.65
N PHE A 114 -10.53 -5.70 13.00
CA PHE A 114 -10.28 -4.41 13.64
C PHE A 114 -11.46 -3.45 13.42
N ASP A 115 -11.81 -2.70 14.47
CA ASP A 115 -12.82 -1.65 14.39
C ASP A 115 -12.36 -0.49 13.53
N LYS A 116 -13.30 0.18 12.86
CA LYS A 116 -13.02 1.37 12.02
C LYS A 116 -12.28 2.47 12.78
N SER A 117 -12.52 2.61 14.08
CA SER A 117 -11.86 3.58 14.95
C SER A 117 -10.35 3.34 15.12
N GLN A 118 -9.88 2.11 14.82
CA GLN A 118 -8.47 1.76 14.86
C GLN A 118 -7.72 2.17 13.57
N PHE A 119 -8.44 2.67 12.56
CA PHE A 119 -7.84 3.06 11.28
C PHE A 119 -7.76 4.56 11.10
N LEU A 120 -6.62 5.02 10.58
CA LEU A 120 -6.48 6.32 9.95
C LEU A 120 -6.14 6.10 8.47
N PHE A 121 -7.03 6.55 7.59
CA PHE A 121 -6.78 6.53 6.15
C PHE A 121 -6.21 7.87 5.69
N LEU A 122 -5.09 7.81 5.00
CA LEU A 122 -4.41 8.96 4.41
C LEU A 122 -4.39 8.81 2.89
N ASN A 123 -4.61 9.91 2.21
CA ASN A 123 -4.41 9.98 0.76
C ASN A 123 -3.00 10.52 0.48
N SER A 124 -2.21 9.78 -0.32
CA SER A 124 -0.85 10.17 -0.65
C SER A 124 -0.77 11.50 -1.40
N ASP A 125 -1.75 11.80 -2.27
CA ASP A 125 -1.75 13.04 -3.04
C ASP A 125 -2.07 14.25 -2.13
N SER A 126 -2.97 14.06 -1.14
CA SER A 126 -3.23 15.06 -0.09
C SER A 126 -2.00 15.26 0.79
N TYR A 127 -1.34 14.17 1.18
CA TYR A 127 -0.11 14.22 1.97
C TYR A 127 1.00 15.02 1.24
N PHE A 128 1.19 14.82 -0.05
CA PHE A 128 2.21 15.57 -0.80
C PHE A 128 1.84 17.04 -1.02
N LYS A 129 0.55 17.38 -1.07
CA LYS A 129 0.09 18.77 -1.20
C LYS A 129 0.18 19.52 0.13
N ASN A 130 -0.26 18.89 1.21
CA ASN A 130 -0.38 19.49 2.54
C ASN A 130 0.24 18.58 3.62
N PRO A 131 1.55 18.34 3.61
CA PRO A 131 2.19 17.36 4.48
C PRO A 131 2.03 17.67 5.97
N GLN A 132 2.00 18.95 6.36
CA GLN A 132 1.83 19.35 7.76
C GLN A 132 0.41 19.04 8.26
N GLU A 133 -0.61 19.26 7.46
CA GLU A 133 -1.99 18.96 7.82
C GLU A 133 -2.21 17.45 8.02
N GLU A 134 -1.76 16.64 7.06
CA GLU A 134 -1.86 15.18 7.16
C GLU A 134 -1.02 14.62 8.33
N TYR A 135 0.13 15.25 8.62
CA TYR A 135 0.93 14.90 9.78
C TYR A 135 0.22 15.22 11.08
N ASN A 136 -0.44 16.38 11.19
CA ASN A 136 -1.23 16.73 12.36
C ASN A 136 -2.38 15.75 12.59
N ARG A 137 -3.01 15.26 11.53
CA ARG A 137 -4.01 14.18 11.62
C ARG A 137 -3.42 12.89 12.21
N VAL A 138 -2.19 12.54 11.81
CA VAL A 138 -1.46 11.38 12.38
C VAL A 138 -1.18 11.59 13.85
N LEU A 139 -0.67 12.77 14.25
CA LEU A 139 -0.40 13.07 15.66
C LEU A 139 -1.67 12.97 16.51
N SER A 140 -2.75 13.58 16.05
CA SER A 140 -4.05 13.50 16.72
C SER A 140 -4.56 12.07 16.85
N PHE A 141 -4.47 11.27 15.79
CA PHE A 141 -4.88 9.88 15.80
C PHE A 141 -4.05 9.03 16.78
N LEU A 142 -2.77 9.35 16.93
CA LEU A 142 -1.85 8.63 17.83
C LEU A 142 -1.88 9.17 19.28
N ASP A 143 -2.72 10.16 19.58
CA ASP A 143 -2.77 10.88 20.87
C ASP A 143 -1.41 11.50 21.24
N LEU A 144 -0.70 12.02 20.22
CA LEU A 144 0.58 12.69 20.39
C LEU A 144 0.41 14.21 20.42
N PRO A 145 1.30 14.92 21.12
CA PRO A 145 1.31 16.37 21.12
C PRO A 145 1.49 16.95 19.70
N PRO A 146 0.79 18.06 19.38
CA PRO A 146 0.82 18.64 18.03
C PRO A 146 2.14 19.37 17.69
N ASP A 147 3.02 19.56 18.65
CA ASP A 147 4.31 20.25 18.53
C ASP A 147 5.46 19.32 18.11
N TYR A 148 5.20 18.04 17.87
CA TYR A 148 6.21 17.16 17.28
C TYR A 148 6.57 17.66 15.87
N PRO A 149 7.86 17.95 15.61
CA PRO A 149 8.27 18.51 14.34
C PRO A 149 8.13 17.50 13.20
N LEU A 150 7.55 17.94 12.09
CA LEU A 150 7.58 17.19 10.86
C LEU A 150 9.00 17.21 10.28
N VAL A 151 9.68 16.09 10.31
CA VAL A 151 11.00 15.95 9.66
C VAL A 151 10.79 15.56 8.20
N THR A 152 10.82 16.53 7.31
CA THR A 152 10.81 16.29 5.87
C THR A 152 12.22 15.90 5.42
N GLY A 153 12.45 14.60 5.24
CA GLY A 153 13.69 14.14 4.62
C GLY A 153 13.75 14.57 3.15
N LYS A 154 14.93 14.97 2.66
CA LYS A 154 15.22 15.17 1.23
C LYS A 154 15.21 13.86 0.41
N ARG A 155 14.54 12.82 0.85
CA ARG A 155 14.31 11.64 0.01
C ARG A 155 13.30 12.04 -1.06
N GLY A 156 13.89 12.53 -2.13
CA GLY A 156 13.16 12.88 -3.35
C GLY A 156 12.21 11.77 -3.72
N ILE A 157 10.99 12.16 -4.05
CA ILE A 157 10.13 11.51 -5.01
C ILE A 157 11.06 10.71 -5.93
N ASN A 158 10.86 9.40 -6.01
CA ASN A 158 11.58 8.50 -6.92
C ASN A 158 11.99 9.26 -8.18
N PRO A 159 13.27 9.32 -8.54
CA PRO A 159 13.69 10.01 -9.76
C PRO A 159 12.99 9.32 -10.93
N SER A 160 11.92 9.93 -11.39
CA SER A 160 11.05 9.44 -12.47
C SER A 160 11.69 9.58 -13.84
N GLY A 161 12.83 10.26 -13.95
CA GLY A 161 13.40 10.72 -15.20
C GLY A 161 13.74 9.67 -16.26
N ILE A 162 13.97 8.41 -15.90
CA ILE A 162 14.40 7.38 -16.87
C ILE A 162 13.22 6.72 -17.62
N TYR A 163 11.99 6.84 -17.12
CA TYR A 163 10.80 6.16 -17.68
C TYR A 163 9.63 7.12 -17.93
N GLU A 164 9.91 8.40 -18.15
CA GLU A 164 8.91 9.42 -18.48
C GLU A 164 8.21 9.14 -19.82
N ASN A 165 8.82 8.34 -20.67
CA ASN A 165 8.25 7.97 -21.98
C ASN A 165 7.14 6.92 -21.92
N ILE A 166 6.92 6.26 -20.76
CA ILE A 166 5.80 5.34 -20.60
C ILE A 166 4.61 6.14 -20.07
N GLN A 167 3.66 6.43 -20.95
CA GLN A 167 2.44 7.14 -20.60
C GLN A 167 1.27 6.17 -20.47
N LEU A 168 0.39 6.44 -19.52
CA LEU A 168 -0.87 5.74 -19.38
C LEU A 168 -1.85 6.31 -20.39
N ASN A 169 -2.30 5.46 -21.32
CA ASN A 169 -3.28 5.85 -22.30
C ASN A 169 -4.67 6.01 -21.66
N ASP A 170 -5.51 6.89 -22.21
CA ASP A 170 -6.81 7.23 -21.61
C ASP A 170 -7.79 6.06 -21.65
N ASP A 171 -7.79 5.24 -22.68
CA ASP A 171 -8.65 4.05 -22.77
C ASP A 171 -8.32 3.03 -21.67
N THR A 172 -7.04 2.81 -21.40
CA THR A 172 -6.58 1.94 -20.32
C THR A 172 -6.91 2.53 -18.97
N ARG A 173 -6.81 3.86 -18.81
CA ARG A 173 -7.22 4.58 -17.60
C ARG A 173 -8.70 4.37 -17.30
N GLU A 174 -9.58 4.49 -18.31
CA GLU A 174 -11.03 4.29 -18.15
C GLU A 174 -11.36 2.82 -17.85
N LYS A 175 -10.66 1.87 -18.45
CA LYS A 175 -10.82 0.45 -18.13
C LYS A 175 -10.46 0.16 -16.67
N LEU A 176 -9.36 0.73 -16.16
CA LEU A 176 -8.93 0.53 -14.78
C LEU A 176 -9.89 1.09 -13.74
N LYS A 177 -10.68 2.10 -14.06
CA LYS A 177 -11.73 2.63 -13.15
C LYS A 177 -12.86 1.63 -12.89
N LYS A 178 -12.97 0.60 -13.71
CA LYS A 178 -14.03 -0.42 -13.61
C LYS A 178 -13.62 -1.64 -12.76
N TYR A 179 -12.36 -1.72 -12.38
CA TYR A 179 -11.83 -2.74 -11.48
C TYR A 179 -11.85 -2.25 -10.02
#